data_8abe1ddf199aed5648a0477e20d0ce1f
#
_entry.id   8abe1ddf199aed5648a0477e20d0ce1f
#
_cell.length_a   1.000
_cell.length_b   1.000
_cell.length_c   1.000
_cell.angle_alpha   90.00
_cell.angle_beta   90.00
_cell.angle_gamma   90.00
#
_symmetry.space_group_name_H-M   'P 1'
#
loop_
_entity.id
_entity.type
_entity.pdbx_description
1 polymer ?
#
loop_
_entity_poly.entity_id
_entity_poly.type
_entity_poly.pdbx_seq_one_letter_code
_entity_poly.pdbx_strand_id
1 'polypeptide(L)'
;MTDDDEHDSHIYLDTAASTPVAEEVIAEMLPYLKERYGNPSSIHKFGRETTRAINLARKRVEEMIGASSSREITFTSGGTEANNLALKGTAMYVKSKMPKKNMIITSSIEHDAVLEPCKDLEDRGFVTMHLPVTDEGFVRPSELKNVISDNNVALVSIMYANNEVGTIQPIKELVEIAHQAGALFHTDAVQAAGKLPLNVKNLGVDMMSLSSHKINGPKGVGALYIRSNLKILPIIHGGGQEWYLRSGTENVPGIVGFGKACELANKRVGQYQEHVAGLRNYLVERVLKEIPRSRLNGLRTERIANNAHFTFFRVNGEDLIIKLDENGIAASTGSACSVKKQKQSHVLKAMGFSYEEITGSLRLSLGMHNTKDEVDRAVDILSSVIKELRELSPFESKYVAEMG
;
A
#
# COMPACT_ATOMS: atom_id res chain seq x y z
N MET A 1 26.20 1.14 26.78
CA MET A 1 25.56 1.28 25.46
C MET A 1 24.19 1.86 25.76
N THR A 2 23.86 3.02 25.21
CA THR A 2 22.55 3.63 25.37
C THR A 2 21.58 3.02 24.34
N ASP A 3 20.27 3.03 24.59
CA ASP A 3 19.25 2.50 23.65
C ASP A 3 19.39 3.09 22.22
N ASP A 4 20.03 4.26 22.08
CA ASP A 4 20.31 4.90 20.80
C ASP A 4 21.40 4.18 19.97
N ASP A 5 22.40 3.54 20.62
CA ASP A 5 23.48 2.82 19.94
C ASP A 5 23.02 1.47 19.35
N GLU A 6 21.96 0.84 19.90
CA GLU A 6 21.38 -0.40 19.36
C GLU A 6 20.56 -0.16 18.09
N HIS A 7 19.89 0.99 17.96
CA HIS A 7 19.09 1.32 16.77
C HIS A 7 19.97 1.52 15.51
N ASP A 8 21.20 2.03 15.67
CA ASP A 8 22.12 2.32 14.56
C ASP A 8 22.75 1.04 13.95
N SER A 9 22.61 -0.12 14.61
CA SER A 9 23.13 -1.40 14.13
C SER A 9 22.14 -2.24 13.33
N HIS A 10 20.84 -1.89 13.33
CA HIS A 10 19.77 -2.69 12.72
C HIS A 10 19.53 -2.29 11.25
N ILE A 11 19.38 -3.32 10.40
CA ILE A 11 19.03 -3.15 8.98
C ILE A 11 17.51 -3.20 8.86
N TYR A 12 16.87 -2.09 8.47
CA TYR A 12 15.43 -2.01 8.31
C TYR A 12 15.00 -2.33 6.86
N LEU A 13 14.43 -3.50 6.65
CA LEU A 13 13.95 -4.01 5.36
C LEU A 13 12.42 -4.24 5.36
N ASP A 14 11.67 -3.37 6.06
CA ASP A 14 10.21 -3.46 6.14
C ASP A 14 9.50 -2.13 5.81
N THR A 15 10.01 -1.38 4.83
CA THR A 15 9.44 -0.10 4.39
C THR A 15 8.04 -0.24 3.78
N ALA A 16 7.63 -1.43 3.34
CA ALA A 16 6.27 -1.70 2.90
C ALA A 16 5.26 -1.70 4.05
N ALA A 17 5.67 -2.00 5.29
CA ALA A 17 4.84 -1.88 6.48
C ALA A 17 4.75 -0.42 6.97
N SER A 18 5.88 0.27 7.10
CA SER A 18 5.93 1.70 7.43
C SER A 18 7.32 2.25 7.08
N THR A 19 7.40 3.55 6.78
CA THR A 19 8.68 4.24 6.58
C THR A 19 9.00 5.15 7.75
N PRO A 20 10.28 5.42 8.04
CA PRO A 20 10.66 6.50 8.96
C PRO A 20 10.15 7.84 8.43
N VAL A 21 9.80 8.75 9.34
CA VAL A 21 9.41 10.11 8.96
C VAL A 21 10.68 10.87 8.58
N ALA A 22 10.68 11.55 7.42
CA ALA A 22 11.83 12.32 6.98
C ALA A 22 12.06 13.56 7.87
N GLU A 23 13.31 13.92 8.09
CA GLU A 23 13.69 15.08 8.93
C GLU A 23 13.03 16.38 8.45
N GLU A 24 12.97 16.60 7.13
CA GLU A 24 12.31 17.78 6.56
C GLU A 24 10.80 17.79 6.82
N VAL A 25 10.19 16.62 6.97
CA VAL A 25 8.78 16.45 7.34
C VAL A 25 8.58 16.79 8.80
N ILE A 26 9.42 16.27 9.70
CA ILE A 26 9.39 16.57 11.14
C ILE A 26 9.55 18.07 11.37
N ALA A 27 10.55 18.68 10.72
CA ALA A 27 10.82 20.12 10.83
C ALA A 27 9.61 20.97 10.40
N GLU A 28 8.87 20.57 9.36
CA GLU A 28 7.70 21.29 8.89
C GLU A 28 6.46 21.08 9.80
N MET A 29 6.35 19.92 10.46
CA MET A 29 5.27 19.61 11.41
C MET A 29 5.41 20.35 12.74
N LEU A 30 6.63 20.50 13.24
CA LEU A 30 6.93 20.95 14.60
C LEU A 30 6.29 22.29 14.99
N PRO A 31 6.25 23.35 14.14
CA PRO A 31 5.57 24.59 14.45
C PRO A 31 4.06 24.44 14.75
N TYR A 32 3.39 23.46 14.11
CA TYR A 32 1.96 23.21 14.28
C TYR A 32 1.63 22.37 15.52
N LEU A 33 2.64 21.78 16.15
CA LEU A 33 2.51 21.12 17.44
C LEU A 33 2.73 22.08 18.62
N LYS A 34 3.47 23.19 18.42
CA LYS A 34 3.89 24.11 19.51
C LYS A 34 3.25 25.47 19.42
N GLU A 35 3.35 26.15 18.29
CA GLU A 35 3.12 27.60 18.16
C GLU A 35 1.87 27.92 17.33
N ARG A 36 1.60 27.14 16.29
CA ARG A 36 0.52 27.37 15.31
C ARG A 36 -0.64 26.39 15.52
N TYR A 37 -1.25 26.47 16.69
CA TYR A 37 -2.27 25.54 17.18
C TYR A 37 -3.72 25.99 16.89
N GLY A 38 -3.93 27.01 16.08
CA GLY A 38 -5.27 27.55 15.80
C GLY A 38 -6.18 26.52 15.12
N ASN A 39 -7.48 26.55 15.51
CA ASN A 39 -8.47 25.73 14.80
C ASN A 39 -8.68 26.30 13.38
N PRO A 40 -8.56 25.50 12.32
CA PRO A 40 -8.70 25.96 10.92
C PRO A 40 -10.06 26.60 10.61
N SER A 41 -11.13 26.23 11.34
CA SER A 41 -12.46 26.82 11.17
C SER A 41 -12.59 28.24 11.78
N SER A 42 -11.60 28.73 12.55
CA SER A 42 -11.65 30.01 13.19
C SER A 42 -11.26 31.15 12.25
N ILE A 43 -12.02 32.28 12.30
CA ILE A 43 -11.80 33.43 11.43
C ILE A 43 -10.64 34.35 11.85
N HIS A 44 -10.13 34.20 13.08
CA HIS A 44 -9.01 34.97 13.59
C HIS A 44 -7.66 34.56 13.01
N LYS A 45 -6.58 35.28 13.29
CA LYS A 45 -5.25 35.10 12.72
C LYS A 45 -4.75 33.64 12.86
N PHE A 46 -4.85 33.04 14.02
CA PHE A 46 -4.37 31.67 14.29
C PHE A 46 -5.08 30.64 13.42
N GLY A 47 -6.42 30.75 13.23
CA GLY A 47 -7.16 29.83 12.35
C GLY A 47 -6.78 30.02 10.88
N ARG A 48 -6.61 31.27 10.43
CA ARG A 48 -6.19 31.53 9.04
C ARG A 48 -4.79 30.98 8.72
N GLU A 49 -3.88 30.98 9.68
CA GLU A 49 -2.54 30.42 9.51
C GLU A 49 -2.60 28.89 9.27
N THR A 50 -3.37 28.19 10.08
CA THR A 50 -3.54 26.72 9.94
C THR A 50 -4.34 26.35 8.68
N THR A 51 -5.36 27.12 8.30
CA THR A 51 -6.08 26.93 7.02
C THR A 51 -5.14 27.08 5.82
N ARG A 52 -4.25 28.09 5.83
CA ARG A 52 -3.26 28.26 4.76
C ARG A 52 -2.30 27.09 4.67
N ALA A 53 -1.89 26.53 5.81
CA ALA A 53 -1.01 25.38 5.87
C ALA A 53 -1.69 24.12 5.29
N ILE A 54 -2.95 23.86 5.65
CA ILE A 54 -3.74 22.76 5.07
C ILE A 54 -3.88 22.94 3.56
N ASN A 55 -4.17 24.14 3.07
CA ASN A 55 -4.32 24.40 1.65
C ASN A 55 -2.99 24.20 0.88
N LEU A 56 -1.86 24.59 1.46
CA LEU A 56 -0.55 24.32 0.89
C LEU A 56 -0.26 22.81 0.84
N ALA A 57 -0.52 22.07 1.92
CA ALA A 57 -0.38 20.63 1.95
C ALA A 57 -1.24 19.94 0.88
N ARG A 58 -2.49 20.39 0.74
CA ARG A 58 -3.42 19.88 -0.28
C ARG A 58 -2.91 20.14 -1.70
N LYS A 59 -2.32 21.30 -1.95
CA LYS A 59 -1.68 21.63 -3.24
C LYS A 59 -0.52 20.70 -3.56
N ARG A 60 0.31 20.35 -2.58
CA ARG A 60 1.42 19.41 -2.75
C ARG A 60 0.95 17.99 -3.07
N VAL A 61 -0.16 17.55 -2.45
CA VAL A 61 -0.80 16.27 -2.81
C VAL A 61 -1.33 16.32 -4.24
N GLU A 62 -2.05 17.40 -4.61
CA GLU A 62 -2.54 17.62 -5.98
C GLU A 62 -1.40 17.51 -7.00
N GLU A 63 -0.28 18.16 -6.75
CA GLU A 63 0.89 18.17 -7.64
C GLU A 63 1.53 16.78 -7.77
N MET A 64 1.64 16.03 -6.67
CA MET A 64 2.22 14.68 -6.68
C MET A 64 1.42 13.70 -7.55
N ILE A 65 0.10 13.81 -7.57
CA ILE A 65 -0.75 12.88 -8.32
C ILE A 65 -1.26 13.46 -9.66
N GLY A 66 -0.90 14.70 -9.99
CA GLY A 66 -1.33 15.37 -11.22
C GLY A 66 -2.84 15.66 -11.28
N ALA A 67 -3.49 15.88 -10.14
CA ALA A 67 -4.89 16.24 -10.07
C ALA A 67 -5.17 17.61 -10.73
N SER A 68 -6.41 17.93 -11.05
CA SER A 68 -6.78 19.18 -11.73
C SER A 68 -7.02 20.32 -10.76
N SER A 69 -7.36 19.99 -9.53
CA SER A 69 -7.72 20.98 -8.49
C SER A 69 -7.47 20.39 -7.11
N SER A 70 -7.05 21.25 -6.18
CA SER A 70 -6.94 20.90 -4.77
C SER A 70 -8.28 20.46 -4.15
N ARG A 71 -9.41 20.87 -4.74
CA ARG A 71 -10.75 20.42 -4.30
C ARG A 71 -11.02 18.95 -4.55
N GLU A 72 -10.22 18.29 -5.39
CA GLU A 72 -10.29 16.87 -5.63
C GLU A 72 -9.62 16.02 -4.52
N ILE A 73 -8.97 16.66 -3.55
CA ILE A 73 -8.27 16.01 -2.46
C ILE A 73 -9.07 16.14 -1.17
N THR A 74 -9.37 15.03 -0.52
CA THR A 74 -10.00 14.97 0.82
C THR A 74 -9.03 14.28 1.77
N PHE A 75 -8.64 14.95 2.85
CA PHE A 75 -7.77 14.35 3.86
C PHE A 75 -8.55 13.36 4.73
N THR A 76 -7.87 12.29 5.10
CA THR A 76 -8.38 11.20 5.93
C THR A 76 -7.37 10.84 7.03
N SER A 77 -7.69 9.93 7.92
CA SER A 77 -6.76 9.44 8.95
C SER A 77 -5.73 8.43 8.42
N GLY A 78 -5.81 8.03 7.15
CA GLY A 78 -4.92 7.07 6.51
C GLY A 78 -5.55 6.38 5.32
N GLY A 79 -4.82 5.47 4.69
CA GLY A 79 -5.29 4.69 3.52
C GLY A 79 -6.56 3.90 3.81
N THR A 80 -6.68 3.32 5.01
CA THR A 80 -7.87 2.55 5.40
C THR A 80 -9.13 3.40 5.38
N GLU A 81 -9.10 4.61 5.95
CA GLU A 81 -10.26 5.51 5.90
C GLU A 81 -10.52 5.97 4.46
N ALA A 82 -9.47 6.26 3.67
CA ALA A 82 -9.61 6.66 2.27
C ALA A 82 -10.31 5.55 1.45
N ASN A 83 -9.90 4.29 1.58
CA ASN A 83 -10.53 3.14 0.93
C ASN A 83 -12.00 2.96 1.37
N ASN A 84 -12.27 3.04 2.68
CA ASN A 84 -13.65 2.98 3.18
C ASN A 84 -14.53 4.09 2.61
N LEU A 85 -14.03 5.33 2.57
CA LEU A 85 -14.76 6.47 2.00
C LEU A 85 -15.01 6.29 0.50
N ALA A 86 -14.00 5.81 -0.24
CA ALA A 86 -14.14 5.53 -1.67
C ALA A 86 -15.20 4.45 -1.92
N LEU A 87 -15.11 3.30 -1.26
CA LEU A 87 -16.00 2.16 -1.50
C LEU A 87 -17.41 2.44 -0.96
N LYS A 88 -17.53 2.70 0.36
CA LYS A 88 -18.84 2.87 1.01
C LYS A 88 -19.54 4.13 0.55
N GLY A 89 -18.82 5.25 0.47
CA GLY A 89 -19.38 6.52 0.02
C GLY A 89 -19.91 6.46 -1.41
N THR A 90 -19.17 5.82 -2.31
CA THR A 90 -19.58 5.61 -3.70
C THR A 90 -20.75 4.65 -3.81
N ALA A 91 -20.64 3.47 -3.20
CA ALA A 91 -21.68 2.44 -3.25
C ALA A 91 -23.02 2.98 -2.77
N MET A 92 -23.05 3.61 -1.61
CA MET A 92 -24.27 4.18 -1.04
C MET A 92 -24.84 5.32 -1.90
N TYR A 93 -24.00 6.19 -2.46
CA TYR A 93 -24.45 7.25 -3.37
C TYR A 93 -25.06 6.66 -4.65
N VAL A 94 -24.34 5.74 -5.30
CA VAL A 94 -24.81 5.11 -6.55
C VAL A 94 -26.14 4.37 -6.32
N LYS A 95 -26.25 3.56 -5.26
CA LYS A 95 -27.49 2.86 -4.91
C LYS A 95 -28.67 3.82 -4.71
N SER A 96 -28.43 5.00 -4.11
CA SER A 96 -29.47 6.02 -3.90
C SER A 96 -30.01 6.63 -5.20
N LYS A 97 -29.22 6.66 -6.28
CA LYS A 97 -29.56 7.25 -7.57
C LYS A 97 -29.89 6.22 -8.64
N MET A 98 -29.23 5.07 -8.58
CA MET A 98 -29.33 3.98 -9.54
C MET A 98 -29.42 2.64 -8.79
N PRO A 99 -30.58 2.29 -8.20
CA PRO A 99 -30.71 1.13 -7.31
C PRO A 99 -30.31 -0.22 -7.94
N LYS A 100 -30.34 -0.31 -9.27
CA LYS A 100 -29.92 -1.51 -10.01
C LYS A 100 -28.38 -1.68 -10.04
N LYS A 101 -27.62 -0.60 -9.85
CA LYS A 101 -26.16 -0.66 -9.76
C LYS A 101 -25.76 -1.01 -8.33
N ASN A 102 -25.68 -2.29 -8.03
CA ASN A 102 -25.36 -2.81 -6.70
C ASN A 102 -24.18 -3.79 -6.69
N MET A 103 -23.44 -3.90 -7.81
CA MET A 103 -22.25 -4.76 -7.86
C MET A 103 -20.96 -3.94 -7.66
N ILE A 104 -20.05 -4.49 -6.90
CA ILE A 104 -18.67 -4.00 -6.72
C ILE A 104 -17.73 -5.10 -7.22
N ILE A 105 -16.79 -4.73 -8.07
CA ILE A 105 -15.75 -5.64 -8.55
C ILE A 105 -14.42 -5.22 -7.92
N THR A 106 -13.70 -6.18 -7.35
CA THR A 106 -12.37 -5.96 -6.76
C THR A 106 -11.45 -7.15 -7.09
N SER A 107 -10.18 -7.09 -6.73
CA SER A 107 -9.29 -8.24 -6.90
C SER A 107 -9.23 -9.12 -5.65
N SER A 108 -8.83 -10.39 -5.83
CA SER A 108 -8.64 -11.33 -4.71
C SER A 108 -7.39 -11.03 -3.86
N ILE A 109 -6.55 -10.09 -4.28
CA ILE A 109 -5.27 -9.74 -3.62
C ILE A 109 -5.28 -8.35 -2.98
N GLU A 110 -6.45 -7.74 -2.81
CA GLU A 110 -6.57 -6.42 -2.18
C GLU A 110 -6.16 -6.44 -0.69
N HIS A 111 -5.80 -5.27 -0.20
CA HIS A 111 -5.60 -5.08 1.24
C HIS A 111 -6.94 -5.23 1.99
N ASP A 112 -6.91 -5.66 3.26
CA ASP A 112 -8.11 -5.77 4.12
C ASP A 112 -8.92 -4.47 4.20
N ALA A 113 -8.28 -3.30 4.01
CA ALA A 113 -8.96 -2.01 3.93
C ALA A 113 -9.90 -1.86 2.72
N VAL A 114 -9.84 -2.77 1.74
CA VAL A 114 -10.78 -2.91 0.61
C VAL A 114 -11.68 -4.12 0.80
N LEU A 115 -11.13 -5.28 1.19
CA LEU A 115 -11.89 -6.51 1.34
C LEU A 115 -12.94 -6.44 2.46
N GLU A 116 -12.59 -5.91 3.63
CA GLU A 116 -13.54 -5.81 4.74
C GLU A 116 -14.69 -4.80 4.49
N PRO A 117 -14.45 -3.60 3.90
CA PRO A 117 -15.55 -2.76 3.42
C PRO A 117 -16.46 -3.43 2.39
N CYS A 118 -15.93 -4.28 1.51
CA CYS A 118 -16.72 -5.05 0.56
C CYS A 118 -17.68 -5.99 1.28
N LYS A 119 -17.20 -6.74 2.29
CA LYS A 119 -18.07 -7.61 3.13
C LYS A 119 -19.17 -6.82 3.86
N ASP A 120 -18.84 -5.67 4.46
CA ASP A 120 -19.85 -4.80 5.10
C ASP A 120 -20.91 -4.32 4.08
N LEU A 121 -20.52 -4.12 2.83
CA LEU A 121 -21.46 -3.74 1.77
C LEU A 121 -22.33 -4.90 1.31
N GLU A 122 -21.88 -6.15 1.38
CA GLU A 122 -22.70 -7.34 1.12
C GLU A 122 -23.88 -7.42 2.13
N ASP A 123 -23.62 -7.16 3.41
CA ASP A 123 -24.66 -7.08 4.46
C ASP A 123 -25.69 -5.96 4.17
N ARG A 124 -25.33 -4.99 3.33
CA ARG A 124 -26.20 -3.89 2.88
C ARG A 124 -26.87 -4.16 1.52
N GLY A 125 -26.77 -5.38 0.99
CA GLY A 125 -27.41 -5.83 -0.25
C GLY A 125 -26.66 -5.41 -1.51
N PHE A 126 -25.33 -5.25 -1.43
CA PHE A 126 -24.45 -5.23 -2.60
C PHE A 126 -23.96 -6.64 -2.92
N VAL A 127 -23.50 -6.83 -4.15
CA VAL A 127 -22.81 -8.05 -4.58
C VAL A 127 -21.36 -7.71 -4.82
N THR A 128 -20.45 -8.45 -4.19
CA THR A 128 -19.01 -8.29 -4.43
C THR A 128 -18.48 -9.41 -5.31
N MET A 129 -17.72 -9.05 -6.32
CA MET A 129 -17.02 -9.99 -7.18
C MET A 129 -15.52 -9.79 -7.05
N HIS A 130 -14.80 -10.89 -6.75
CA HIS A 130 -13.36 -10.88 -6.63
C HIS A 130 -12.74 -11.47 -7.89
N LEU A 131 -12.01 -10.63 -8.66
CA LEU A 131 -11.28 -11.09 -9.83
C LEU A 131 -10.13 -12.00 -9.41
N PRO A 132 -9.94 -13.12 -10.12
CA PRO A 132 -8.77 -13.96 -9.94
C PRO A 132 -7.51 -13.24 -10.43
N VAL A 133 -6.37 -13.70 -9.94
CA VAL A 133 -5.05 -13.23 -10.37
C VAL A 133 -4.23 -14.39 -10.92
N THR A 134 -3.16 -14.08 -11.64
CA THR A 134 -2.15 -15.07 -12.04
C THR A 134 -1.32 -15.51 -10.84
N ASP A 135 -0.49 -16.52 -11.00
CA ASP A 135 0.53 -16.96 -10.04
C ASP A 135 1.59 -15.87 -9.74
N GLU A 136 1.64 -14.82 -10.55
CA GLU A 136 2.48 -13.63 -10.34
C GLU A 136 1.71 -12.47 -9.66
N GLY A 137 0.44 -12.66 -9.29
CA GLY A 137 -0.39 -11.66 -8.63
C GLY A 137 -0.87 -10.55 -9.57
N PHE A 138 -1.06 -10.85 -10.87
CA PHE A 138 -1.48 -9.90 -11.89
C PHE A 138 -2.95 -10.11 -12.25
N VAL A 139 -3.75 -9.06 -12.25
CA VAL A 139 -5.14 -9.06 -12.72
C VAL A 139 -5.15 -8.94 -14.25
N ARG A 140 -5.60 -9.97 -14.95
CA ARG A 140 -5.73 -9.89 -16.41
C ARG A 140 -6.93 -9.01 -16.78
N PRO A 141 -6.75 -8.00 -17.65
CA PRO A 141 -7.86 -7.16 -18.13
C PRO A 141 -9.02 -7.97 -18.74
N SER A 142 -8.74 -9.12 -19.36
CA SER A 142 -9.74 -10.03 -19.87
C SER A 142 -10.69 -10.56 -18.79
N GLU A 143 -10.21 -10.80 -17.57
CA GLU A 143 -11.06 -11.24 -16.46
C GLU A 143 -12.09 -10.18 -16.10
N LEU A 144 -11.69 -8.91 -16.01
CA LEU A 144 -12.64 -7.81 -15.80
C LEU A 144 -13.63 -7.70 -16.96
N LYS A 145 -13.16 -7.77 -18.20
CA LYS A 145 -14.00 -7.67 -19.40
C LYS A 145 -15.06 -8.75 -19.46
N ASN A 146 -14.73 -9.99 -19.01
CA ASN A 146 -15.67 -11.12 -19.03
C ASN A 146 -16.81 -10.97 -18.02
N VAL A 147 -16.57 -10.28 -16.88
CA VAL A 147 -17.54 -10.19 -15.78
C VAL A 147 -18.29 -8.86 -15.72
N ILE A 148 -17.80 -7.81 -16.40
CA ILE A 148 -18.38 -6.46 -16.32
C ILE A 148 -19.51 -6.20 -17.32
N SER A 149 -20.00 -7.23 -18.02
CA SER A 149 -20.94 -7.11 -19.13
C SER A 149 -22.30 -6.49 -18.79
N ASP A 150 -22.69 -6.44 -17.54
CA ASP A 150 -23.99 -5.96 -17.09
C ASP A 150 -23.90 -4.54 -16.50
N ASN A 151 -24.81 -3.65 -16.89
CA ASN A 151 -24.92 -2.26 -16.39
C ASN A 151 -25.25 -2.15 -14.88
N ASN A 152 -24.97 -3.19 -14.08
CA ASN A 152 -25.24 -3.23 -12.65
C ASN A 152 -24.00 -2.90 -11.78
N VAL A 153 -22.82 -2.73 -12.40
CA VAL A 153 -21.59 -2.43 -11.67
C VAL A 153 -21.57 -0.96 -11.25
N ALA A 154 -21.47 -0.75 -9.94
CA ALA A 154 -21.35 0.58 -9.34
C ALA A 154 -19.88 1.06 -9.34
N LEU A 155 -18.96 0.16 -8.98
CA LEU A 155 -17.57 0.48 -8.74
C LEU A 155 -16.67 -0.72 -9.05
N VAL A 156 -15.54 -0.45 -9.69
CA VAL A 156 -14.38 -1.33 -9.77
C VAL A 156 -13.30 -0.76 -8.85
N SER A 157 -12.71 -1.58 -7.99
CA SER A 157 -11.67 -1.16 -7.05
C SER A 157 -10.50 -2.13 -7.12
N ILE A 158 -9.39 -1.72 -7.74
CA ILE A 158 -8.18 -2.54 -7.91
C ILE A 158 -6.97 -1.76 -7.39
N MET A 159 -6.18 -2.36 -6.50
CA MET A 159 -4.94 -1.76 -5.99
C MET A 159 -3.94 -1.52 -7.13
N TYR A 160 -3.18 -0.43 -7.05
CA TYR A 160 -2.20 -0.13 -8.09
C TYR A 160 -0.95 -1.03 -8.01
N ALA A 161 -0.49 -1.31 -6.80
CA ALA A 161 0.60 -2.23 -6.56
C ALA A 161 0.36 -3.04 -5.29
N ASN A 162 0.63 -4.35 -5.35
CA ASN A 162 0.40 -5.22 -4.22
C ASN A 162 1.46 -5.00 -3.12
N ASN A 163 1.02 -4.94 -1.88
CA ASN A 163 1.86 -4.68 -0.71
C ASN A 163 2.72 -5.89 -0.27
N GLU A 164 2.36 -7.10 -0.67
CA GLU A 164 3.12 -8.31 -0.35
C GLU A 164 4.12 -8.63 -1.45
N VAL A 165 3.66 -8.91 -2.66
CA VAL A 165 4.52 -9.37 -3.76
C VAL A 165 5.03 -8.26 -4.68
N GLY A 166 4.54 -7.04 -4.54
CA GLY A 166 5.04 -5.87 -5.26
C GLY A 166 4.56 -5.73 -6.71
N THR A 167 3.77 -6.66 -7.22
CA THR A 167 3.27 -6.65 -8.60
C THR A 167 2.43 -5.40 -8.88
N ILE A 168 2.72 -4.71 -9.99
CA ILE A 168 2.01 -3.52 -10.47
C ILE A 168 0.86 -3.98 -11.37
N GLN A 169 -0.33 -3.40 -11.16
CA GLN A 169 -1.53 -3.73 -11.93
C GLN A 169 -1.70 -2.80 -13.15
N PRO A 170 -2.32 -3.25 -14.24
CA PRO A 170 -2.52 -2.48 -15.48
C PRO A 170 -3.71 -1.52 -15.35
N ILE A 171 -3.61 -0.55 -14.40
CA ILE A 171 -4.74 0.30 -13.99
C ILE A 171 -5.39 1.02 -15.16
N LYS A 172 -4.60 1.58 -16.08
CA LYS A 172 -5.15 2.34 -17.21
C LYS A 172 -6.09 1.48 -18.08
N GLU A 173 -5.67 0.26 -18.41
CA GLU A 173 -6.49 -0.64 -19.22
C GLU A 173 -7.75 -1.10 -18.47
N LEU A 174 -7.62 -1.38 -17.18
CA LEU A 174 -8.76 -1.74 -16.33
C LEU A 174 -9.77 -0.59 -16.19
N VAL A 175 -9.30 0.66 -16.09
CA VAL A 175 -10.15 1.87 -16.10
C VAL A 175 -10.92 2.00 -17.39
N GLU A 176 -10.27 1.82 -18.54
CA GLU A 176 -10.93 1.90 -19.86
C GLU A 176 -12.06 0.88 -19.98
N ILE A 177 -11.85 -0.35 -19.52
CA ILE A 177 -12.88 -1.41 -19.51
C ILE A 177 -14.04 -1.03 -18.57
N ALA A 178 -13.74 -0.55 -17.36
CA ALA A 178 -14.76 -0.16 -16.39
C ALA A 178 -15.62 1.01 -16.91
N HIS A 179 -14.99 2.02 -17.48
CA HIS A 179 -15.70 3.18 -18.02
C HIS A 179 -16.56 2.84 -19.22
N GLN A 180 -16.13 1.92 -20.11
CA GLN A 180 -16.95 1.43 -21.23
C GLN A 180 -18.23 0.75 -20.74
N ALA A 181 -18.20 0.11 -19.57
CA ALA A 181 -19.37 -0.48 -18.92
C ALA A 181 -20.14 0.53 -18.04
N GLY A 182 -19.73 1.81 -17.99
CA GLY A 182 -20.35 2.85 -17.18
C GLY A 182 -20.14 2.66 -15.67
N ALA A 183 -19.14 1.91 -15.24
CA ALA A 183 -18.74 1.75 -13.85
C ALA A 183 -17.70 2.81 -13.44
N LEU A 184 -17.70 3.21 -12.18
CA LEU A 184 -16.64 4.05 -11.61
C LEU A 184 -15.40 3.21 -11.28
N PHE A 185 -14.23 3.85 -11.23
CA PHE A 185 -12.97 3.17 -10.91
C PHE A 185 -12.24 3.84 -9.74
N HIS A 186 -11.93 3.03 -8.72
CA HIS A 186 -11.08 3.39 -7.60
C HIS A 186 -9.78 2.58 -7.65
N THR A 187 -8.66 3.18 -7.27
CA THR A 187 -7.40 2.47 -7.04
C THR A 187 -6.82 2.76 -5.66
N ASP A 188 -6.48 1.72 -4.93
CA ASP A 188 -5.60 1.85 -3.76
C ASP A 188 -4.15 2.03 -4.24
N ALA A 189 -3.66 3.28 -4.20
CA ALA A 189 -2.31 3.63 -4.59
C ALA A 189 -1.34 3.78 -3.40
N VAL A 190 -1.71 3.29 -2.22
CA VAL A 190 -0.91 3.41 -0.99
C VAL A 190 0.50 2.87 -1.17
N GLN A 191 0.68 1.77 -1.88
CA GLN A 191 2.01 1.22 -2.15
C GLN A 191 2.69 1.82 -3.39
N ALA A 192 1.94 2.42 -4.30
CA ALA A 192 2.48 3.03 -5.53
C ALA A 192 2.99 4.45 -5.31
N ALA A 193 2.35 5.22 -4.42
CA ALA A 193 2.72 6.60 -4.11
C ALA A 193 4.19 6.73 -3.72
N GLY A 194 4.90 7.71 -4.31
CA GLY A 194 6.31 7.98 -4.09
C GLY A 194 7.28 6.92 -4.65
N LYS A 195 6.76 5.80 -5.19
CA LYS A 195 7.55 4.72 -5.80
C LYS A 195 7.35 4.63 -7.30
N LEU A 196 6.20 5.08 -7.79
CA LEU A 196 5.86 5.21 -9.22
C LEU A 196 5.46 6.66 -9.50
N PRO A 197 5.73 7.17 -10.72
CA PRO A 197 5.13 8.41 -11.18
C PRO A 197 3.61 8.28 -11.21
N LEU A 198 2.90 9.13 -10.46
CA LEU A 198 1.45 9.12 -10.42
C LEU A 198 0.88 10.26 -11.28
N ASN A 199 -0.12 9.97 -12.10
CA ASN A 199 -0.91 10.98 -12.80
C ASN A 199 -2.34 10.47 -12.98
N VAL A 200 -3.25 10.99 -12.18
CA VAL A 200 -4.65 10.55 -12.18
C VAL A 200 -5.36 10.80 -13.50
N LYS A 201 -4.95 11.82 -14.28
CA LYS A 201 -5.51 12.12 -15.61
C LYS A 201 -5.08 11.07 -16.63
N ASN A 202 -3.79 10.70 -16.62
CA ASN A 202 -3.26 9.68 -17.53
C ASN A 202 -3.77 8.29 -17.23
N LEU A 203 -4.00 7.98 -15.93
CA LEU A 203 -4.61 6.74 -15.50
C LEU A 203 -6.10 6.68 -15.76
N GLY A 204 -6.78 7.85 -15.74
CA GLY A 204 -8.21 7.96 -15.92
C GLY A 204 -9.04 7.58 -14.70
N VAL A 205 -8.44 7.33 -13.55
CA VAL A 205 -9.15 6.90 -12.33
C VAL A 205 -10.13 7.96 -11.82
N ASP A 206 -11.24 7.51 -11.24
CA ASP A 206 -12.22 8.38 -10.61
C ASP A 206 -11.85 8.71 -9.16
N MET A 207 -11.20 7.77 -8.48
CA MET A 207 -10.74 7.91 -7.10
C MET A 207 -9.41 7.20 -6.89
N MET A 208 -8.58 7.76 -5.97
CA MET A 208 -7.29 7.19 -5.60
C MET A 208 -7.02 7.37 -4.11
N SER A 209 -6.73 6.29 -3.41
CA SER A 209 -6.36 6.31 -1.98
C SER A 209 -4.86 6.43 -1.77
N LEU A 210 -4.46 7.26 -0.79
CA LEU A 210 -3.07 7.56 -0.44
C LEU A 210 -2.87 7.46 1.08
N SER A 211 -1.65 7.13 1.51
CA SER A 211 -1.27 7.09 2.93
C SER A 211 0.12 7.67 3.15
N SER A 212 0.22 8.57 4.11
CA SER A 212 1.43 9.35 4.38
C SER A 212 2.62 8.50 4.83
N HIS A 213 2.38 7.55 5.75
CA HIS A 213 3.45 6.74 6.35
C HIS A 213 4.11 5.72 5.41
N LYS A 214 3.69 5.65 4.16
CA LYS A 214 4.33 4.84 3.11
C LYS A 214 5.31 5.64 2.23
N ILE A 215 5.36 6.97 2.44
CA ILE A 215 6.21 7.92 1.67
C ILE A 215 7.01 8.84 2.59
N ASN A 216 7.49 8.33 3.71
CA ASN A 216 8.27 9.07 4.71
C ASN A 216 7.52 10.24 5.38
N GLY A 217 6.19 10.15 5.45
CA GLY A 217 5.35 11.05 6.20
C GLY A 217 4.83 10.45 7.51
N PRO A 218 4.08 11.23 8.32
CA PRO A 218 3.56 10.77 9.61
C PRO A 218 2.47 9.70 9.44
N LYS A 219 2.34 8.83 10.45
CA LYS A 219 1.18 7.95 10.63
C LYS A 219 -0.06 8.78 10.97
N GLY A 220 -1.26 8.24 10.79
CA GLY A 220 -2.50 8.89 11.20
C GLY A 220 -2.99 9.98 10.24
N VAL A 221 -2.52 9.98 8.99
CA VAL A 221 -3.00 10.84 7.91
C VAL A 221 -2.87 10.17 6.54
N GLY A 222 -3.85 10.42 5.68
CA GLY A 222 -3.90 10.00 4.29
C GLY A 222 -4.78 10.94 3.47
N ALA A 223 -5.08 10.57 2.25
CA ALA A 223 -6.00 11.32 1.41
C ALA A 223 -6.75 10.40 0.44
N LEU A 224 -7.94 10.85 0.08
CA LEU A 224 -8.68 10.33 -1.06
C LEU A 224 -8.74 11.42 -2.15
N TYR A 225 -8.23 11.10 -3.33
CA TYR A 225 -8.52 11.83 -4.55
C TYR A 225 -9.91 11.44 -5.05
N ILE A 226 -10.72 12.43 -5.40
CA ILE A 226 -12.05 12.26 -5.97
C ILE A 226 -12.14 13.19 -7.18
N ARG A 227 -12.32 12.61 -8.38
CA ARG A 227 -12.42 13.37 -9.61
C ARG A 227 -13.53 14.44 -9.51
N SER A 228 -13.27 15.63 -10.05
CA SER A 228 -14.25 16.73 -10.09
C SER A 228 -15.62 16.27 -10.61
N ASN A 229 -16.68 16.76 -10.00
CA ASN A 229 -18.09 16.42 -10.27
C ASN A 229 -18.53 15.01 -9.87
N LEU A 230 -17.64 14.13 -9.40
CA LEU A 230 -18.04 12.87 -8.79
C LEU A 230 -18.66 13.15 -7.41
N LYS A 231 -19.79 12.53 -7.12
CA LYS A 231 -20.44 12.63 -5.81
C LYS A 231 -20.40 11.31 -5.08
N ILE A 232 -19.99 11.37 -3.82
CA ILE A 232 -20.01 10.25 -2.89
C ILE A 232 -20.67 10.70 -1.58
N LEU A 233 -21.10 9.77 -0.73
CA LEU A 233 -21.62 10.11 0.60
C LEU A 233 -20.51 10.06 1.65
N PRO A 234 -20.55 10.95 2.66
CA PRO A 234 -19.63 10.84 3.79
C PRO A 234 -19.90 9.59 4.61
N ILE A 235 -18.83 9.05 5.21
CA ILE A 235 -18.92 7.94 6.18
C ILE A 235 -18.70 8.43 7.62
N ILE A 236 -18.13 9.63 7.81
CA ILE A 236 -17.97 10.29 9.09
C ILE A 236 -18.74 11.62 9.04
N HIS A 237 -19.78 11.72 9.89
CA HIS A 237 -20.67 12.86 9.94
C HIS A 237 -20.28 13.82 11.07
N GLY A 238 -20.54 15.12 10.91
CA GLY A 238 -20.24 16.15 11.92
C GLY A 238 -20.21 17.56 11.35
N GLY A 239 -19.20 18.36 11.68
CA GLY A 239 -19.10 19.79 11.40
C GLY A 239 -18.83 20.22 9.96
N GLY A 240 -18.80 19.29 9.00
CA GLY A 240 -18.71 19.61 7.57
C GLY A 240 -17.32 19.97 7.05
N GLN A 241 -16.26 19.63 7.80
CA GLN A 241 -14.89 19.76 7.33
C GLN A 241 -14.67 18.93 6.06
N GLU A 242 -13.55 19.14 5.37
CA GLU A 242 -13.22 18.44 4.13
C GLU A 242 -14.40 18.38 3.14
N TRP A 243 -15.03 19.51 2.88
CA TRP A 243 -16.13 19.65 1.90
C TRP A 243 -17.37 18.80 2.26
N TYR A 244 -17.65 18.59 3.55
CA TYR A 244 -18.70 17.69 4.06
C TYR A 244 -18.47 16.20 3.77
N LEU A 245 -17.28 15.82 3.30
CA LEU A 245 -16.94 14.40 3.01
C LEU A 245 -16.30 13.73 4.21
N ARG A 246 -15.59 14.48 5.05
CA ARG A 246 -14.94 13.95 6.24
C ARG A 246 -14.97 14.97 7.37
N SER A 247 -15.89 14.79 8.28
CA SER A 247 -16.06 15.70 9.42
C SER A 247 -15.06 15.44 10.55
N GLY A 248 -14.85 16.44 11.40
CA GLY A 248 -13.91 16.45 12.52
C GLY A 248 -12.78 17.42 12.29
N THR A 249 -12.32 18.08 13.36
CA THR A 249 -11.21 19.05 13.29
C THR A 249 -10.00 18.42 12.61
N GLU A 250 -9.42 19.12 11.67
CA GLU A 250 -8.34 18.65 10.84
C GLU A 250 -7.05 18.43 11.67
N ASN A 251 -6.37 17.33 11.42
CA ASN A 251 -5.05 17.02 11.98
C ASN A 251 -3.98 17.88 11.29
N VAL A 252 -3.92 19.18 11.67
CA VAL A 252 -3.05 20.16 11.00
C VAL A 252 -1.60 19.70 10.91
N PRO A 253 -0.93 19.28 12.01
CA PRO A 253 0.46 18.81 11.94
C PRO A 253 0.64 17.62 10.99
N GLY A 254 -0.25 16.63 11.09
CA GLY A 254 -0.21 15.44 10.22
C GLY A 254 -0.43 15.79 8.74
N ILE A 255 -1.39 16.66 8.44
CA ILE A 255 -1.69 17.11 7.06
C ILE A 255 -0.50 17.88 6.48
N VAL A 256 0.11 18.77 7.25
CA VAL A 256 1.31 19.52 6.84
C VAL A 256 2.47 18.58 6.55
N GLY A 257 2.71 17.63 7.45
CA GLY A 257 3.72 16.58 7.26
C GLY A 257 3.46 15.72 6.03
N PHE A 258 2.20 15.33 5.79
CA PHE A 258 1.84 14.59 4.58
C PHE A 258 2.07 15.41 3.30
N GLY A 259 1.67 16.69 3.30
CA GLY A 259 1.96 17.57 2.17
C GLY A 259 3.46 17.68 1.88
N LYS A 260 4.29 17.79 2.92
CA LYS A 260 5.75 17.82 2.76
C LYS A 260 6.31 16.49 2.25
N ALA A 261 5.82 15.37 2.76
CA ALA A 261 6.19 14.05 2.25
C ALA A 261 5.84 13.89 0.77
N CYS A 262 4.66 14.36 0.34
CA CYS A 262 4.26 14.36 -1.08
C CYS A 262 5.19 15.22 -1.95
N GLU A 263 5.57 16.41 -1.48
CA GLU A 263 6.53 17.28 -2.18
C GLU A 263 7.87 16.59 -2.39
N LEU A 264 8.41 15.95 -1.33
CA LEU A 264 9.68 15.23 -1.39
C LEU A 264 9.59 14.00 -2.32
N ALA A 265 8.53 13.21 -2.18
CA ALA A 265 8.29 12.04 -2.99
C ALA A 265 8.19 12.40 -4.49
N ASN A 266 7.46 13.45 -4.83
CA ASN A 266 7.34 13.93 -6.21
C ASN A 266 8.68 14.35 -6.81
N LYS A 267 9.51 15.05 -6.03
CA LYS A 267 10.85 15.49 -6.47
C LYS A 267 11.84 14.33 -6.63
N ARG A 268 11.69 13.28 -5.83
CA ARG A 268 12.68 12.20 -5.69
C ARG A 268 12.28 10.88 -6.36
N VAL A 269 11.10 10.78 -6.97
CA VAL A 269 10.59 9.51 -7.52
C VAL A 269 11.53 8.85 -8.52
N GLY A 270 12.16 9.62 -9.40
CA GLY A 270 13.16 9.09 -10.36
C GLY A 270 14.39 8.54 -9.65
N GLN A 271 14.96 9.30 -8.71
CA GLN A 271 16.10 8.86 -7.90
C GLN A 271 15.74 7.63 -7.04
N TYR A 272 14.51 7.62 -6.48
CA TYR A 272 14.01 6.47 -5.73
C TYR A 272 13.97 5.20 -6.59
N GLN A 273 13.43 5.31 -7.80
CA GLN A 273 13.37 4.17 -8.72
C GLN A 273 14.77 3.67 -9.09
N GLU A 274 15.70 4.55 -9.41
CA GLU A 274 17.05 4.16 -9.80
C GLU A 274 17.81 3.49 -8.64
N HIS A 275 17.88 4.15 -7.49
CA HIS A 275 18.63 3.66 -6.33
C HIS A 275 18.01 2.40 -5.73
N VAL A 276 16.72 2.47 -5.37
CA VAL A 276 16.07 1.38 -4.63
C VAL A 276 15.81 0.16 -5.51
N ALA A 277 15.48 0.35 -6.81
CA ALA A 277 15.37 -0.78 -7.72
C ALA A 277 16.72 -1.42 -8.01
N GLY A 278 17.80 -0.64 -8.07
CA GLY A 278 19.17 -1.15 -8.19
C GLY A 278 19.54 -2.05 -7.02
N LEU A 279 19.33 -1.59 -5.79
CA LEU A 279 19.55 -2.38 -4.56
C LEU A 279 18.65 -3.61 -4.49
N ARG A 280 17.35 -3.47 -4.82
CA ARG A 280 16.40 -4.57 -4.86
C ARG A 280 16.83 -5.65 -5.87
N ASN A 281 17.22 -5.26 -7.07
CA ASN A 281 17.65 -6.20 -8.08
C ASN A 281 18.93 -6.95 -7.64
N TYR A 282 19.88 -6.22 -7.05
CA TYR A 282 21.09 -6.80 -6.47
C TYR A 282 20.77 -7.81 -5.35
N LEU A 283 19.89 -7.44 -4.43
CA LEU A 283 19.37 -8.36 -3.39
C LEU A 283 18.76 -9.63 -4.00
N VAL A 284 17.90 -9.47 -5.00
CA VAL A 284 17.21 -10.59 -5.66
C VAL A 284 18.22 -11.52 -6.34
N GLU A 285 19.20 -10.98 -7.06
CA GLU A 285 20.23 -11.77 -7.74
C GLU A 285 21.08 -12.56 -6.75
N ARG A 286 21.53 -11.93 -5.65
CA ARG A 286 22.28 -12.61 -4.61
C ARG A 286 21.47 -13.73 -3.97
N VAL A 287 20.24 -13.45 -3.51
CA VAL A 287 19.39 -14.45 -2.85
C VAL A 287 19.15 -15.66 -3.74
N LEU A 288 18.77 -15.45 -5.01
CA LEU A 288 18.50 -16.56 -5.94
C LEU A 288 19.74 -17.37 -6.31
N LYS A 289 20.92 -16.76 -6.30
CA LYS A 289 22.20 -17.42 -6.60
C LYS A 289 22.78 -18.16 -5.39
N GLU A 290 22.66 -17.58 -4.19
CA GLU A 290 23.40 -18.02 -3.00
C GLU A 290 22.56 -18.90 -2.08
N ILE A 291 21.23 -18.78 -2.14
CA ILE A 291 20.30 -19.55 -1.30
C ILE A 291 19.54 -20.58 -2.16
N PRO A 292 19.96 -21.84 -2.20
CA PRO A 292 19.27 -22.87 -2.97
C PRO A 292 17.81 -23.03 -2.51
N ARG A 293 16.94 -23.51 -3.40
CA ARG A 293 15.51 -23.71 -3.11
C ARG A 293 14.86 -22.42 -2.59
N SER A 294 15.15 -21.30 -3.25
CA SER A 294 14.47 -20.01 -3.11
C SER A 294 13.76 -19.63 -4.40
N ARG A 295 12.65 -18.91 -4.30
CA ARG A 295 11.90 -18.39 -5.44
C ARG A 295 11.48 -16.94 -5.17
N LEU A 296 11.63 -16.07 -6.17
CA LEU A 296 11.03 -14.71 -6.14
C LEU A 296 9.56 -14.83 -6.49
N ASN A 297 8.67 -14.25 -5.66
CA ASN A 297 7.23 -14.25 -5.86
C ASN A 297 6.77 -12.92 -6.50
N GLY A 298 5.76 -12.99 -7.39
CA GLY A 298 5.27 -11.86 -8.16
C GLY A 298 6.09 -11.55 -9.43
N LEU A 299 5.63 -10.62 -10.25
CA LEU A 299 6.29 -10.23 -11.50
C LEU A 299 7.72 -9.72 -11.25
N ARG A 300 8.64 -10.09 -12.13
CA ARG A 300 10.05 -9.66 -12.01
C ARG A 300 10.26 -8.22 -12.47
N THR A 301 9.61 -7.83 -13.55
CA THR A 301 9.77 -6.51 -14.20
C THR A 301 8.73 -5.50 -13.74
N GLU A 302 7.45 -5.82 -13.85
CA GLU A 302 6.33 -4.97 -13.44
C GLU A 302 6.15 -5.04 -11.91
N ARG A 303 7.15 -4.53 -11.18
CA ARG A 303 7.25 -4.56 -9.73
C ARG A 303 7.67 -3.21 -9.18
N ILE A 304 7.06 -2.78 -8.06
CA ILE A 304 7.52 -1.57 -7.36
C ILE A 304 8.97 -1.71 -6.89
N ALA A 305 9.69 -0.60 -6.93
CA ALA A 305 11.14 -0.57 -6.75
C ALA A 305 11.63 -1.21 -5.44
N ASN A 306 10.88 -1.06 -4.37
CA ASN A 306 11.33 -1.43 -3.02
C ASN A 306 11.02 -2.87 -2.60
N ASN A 307 10.23 -3.62 -3.36
CA ASN A 307 9.71 -4.92 -2.89
C ASN A 307 10.49 -6.10 -3.47
N ALA A 308 10.93 -7.00 -2.59
CA ALA A 308 11.43 -8.33 -2.92
C ALA A 308 10.74 -9.34 -2.00
N HIS A 309 9.86 -10.17 -2.56
CA HIS A 309 9.13 -11.20 -1.83
C HIS A 309 9.60 -12.58 -2.27
N PHE A 310 10.01 -13.43 -1.31
CA PHE A 310 10.56 -14.73 -1.60
C PHE A 310 9.74 -15.84 -0.93
N THR A 311 9.83 -17.03 -1.49
CA THR A 311 9.54 -18.30 -0.81
C THR A 311 10.85 -19.06 -0.63
N PHE A 312 11.12 -19.51 0.60
CA PHE A 312 12.23 -20.40 0.96
C PHE A 312 11.65 -21.75 1.35
N PHE A 313 11.84 -22.75 0.48
CA PHE A 313 11.31 -24.09 0.74
C PHE A 313 11.97 -24.71 1.96
N ARG A 314 11.17 -25.44 2.76
CA ARG A 314 11.57 -26.12 4.00
C ARG A 314 12.01 -25.17 5.13
N VAL A 315 11.45 -23.98 5.16
CA VAL A 315 11.66 -22.97 6.22
C VAL A 315 10.29 -22.50 6.71
N ASN A 316 10.18 -22.23 8.01
CA ASN A 316 9.06 -21.49 8.57
C ASN A 316 9.39 -20.00 8.57
N GLY A 317 8.56 -19.18 7.93
CA GLY A 317 8.78 -17.73 7.80
C GLY A 317 8.66 -16.97 9.14
N GLU A 318 7.89 -17.47 10.10
CA GLU A 318 7.82 -16.85 11.44
C GLU A 318 9.13 -17.09 12.19
N ASP A 319 9.65 -18.32 12.19
CA ASP A 319 10.97 -18.63 12.78
C ASP A 319 12.08 -17.83 12.08
N LEU A 320 11.98 -17.69 10.75
CA LEU A 320 12.94 -16.91 9.96
C LEU A 320 12.94 -15.44 10.37
N ILE A 321 11.79 -14.81 10.57
CA ILE A 321 11.71 -13.41 11.01
C ILE A 321 12.31 -13.24 12.41
N ILE A 322 12.00 -14.14 13.34
CA ILE A 322 12.54 -14.09 14.71
C ILE A 322 14.07 -14.17 14.66
N LYS A 323 14.62 -15.11 13.88
CA LYS A 323 16.06 -15.27 13.73
C LYS A 323 16.72 -14.08 13.04
N LEU A 324 16.06 -13.47 12.07
CA LEU A 324 16.56 -12.25 11.41
C LEU A 324 16.60 -11.07 12.39
N ASP A 325 15.55 -10.89 13.21
CA ASP A 325 15.46 -9.84 14.23
C ASP A 325 16.55 -10.00 15.28
N GLU A 326 16.80 -11.24 15.78
CA GLU A 326 17.93 -11.57 16.67
C GLU A 326 19.30 -11.20 16.08
N ASN A 327 19.41 -11.14 14.74
CA ASN A 327 20.62 -10.75 14.01
C ASN A 327 20.56 -9.31 13.48
N GLY A 328 19.64 -8.48 13.99
CA GLY A 328 19.54 -7.07 13.67
C GLY A 328 18.94 -6.77 12.28
N ILE A 329 18.06 -7.63 11.74
CA ILE A 329 17.38 -7.42 10.46
C ILE A 329 15.86 -7.39 10.67
N ALA A 330 15.24 -6.25 10.46
CA ALA A 330 13.79 -6.11 10.49
C ALA A 330 13.19 -6.46 9.10
N ALA A 331 12.34 -7.49 9.06
CA ALA A 331 11.65 -7.99 7.86
C ALA A 331 10.22 -8.44 8.17
N SER A 332 9.45 -8.92 7.19
CA SER A 332 8.05 -9.34 7.37
C SER A 332 7.72 -10.58 6.53
N THR A 333 6.73 -11.38 6.94
CA THR A 333 6.13 -12.43 6.09
C THR A 333 5.18 -11.88 5.01
N GLY A 334 5.03 -10.56 4.90
CA GLY A 334 4.10 -9.94 3.95
C GLY A 334 2.73 -9.63 4.55
N SER A 335 2.16 -10.51 5.34
CA SER A 335 0.88 -10.32 6.04
C SER A 335 1.06 -9.81 7.48
N ALA A 336 1.80 -8.70 7.66
CA ALA A 336 2.12 -8.14 8.99
C ALA A 336 0.91 -7.90 9.92
N CYS A 337 -0.28 -7.71 9.35
CA CYS A 337 -1.52 -7.53 10.13
C CYS A 337 -2.11 -8.84 10.69
N SER A 338 -1.62 -10.00 10.28
CA SER A 338 -2.19 -11.31 10.65
C SER A 338 -1.49 -12.00 11.82
N VAL A 339 -0.41 -11.44 12.37
CA VAL A 339 0.34 -12.02 13.52
C VAL A 339 -0.56 -12.32 14.73
N LYS A 340 -1.66 -11.56 14.94
CA LYS A 340 -2.63 -11.84 16.00
C LYS A 340 -3.61 -12.98 15.71
N LYS A 341 -3.68 -13.54 14.49
CA LYS A 341 -4.70 -14.53 14.09
C LYS A 341 -4.16 -15.77 13.36
N GLN A 342 -2.85 -15.98 13.23
CA GLN A 342 -2.27 -17.11 12.43
C GLN A 342 -2.94 -17.27 11.05
N LYS A 343 -3.33 -16.17 10.39
CA LYS A 343 -3.94 -16.24 9.07
C LYS A 343 -2.85 -16.29 8.00
N GLN A 344 -2.90 -17.32 7.17
CA GLN A 344 -2.09 -17.40 5.94
C GLN A 344 -2.33 -16.18 5.05
N SER A 345 -1.33 -15.78 4.27
CA SER A 345 -1.50 -14.75 3.25
C SER A 345 -2.60 -15.14 2.26
N HIS A 346 -3.67 -14.37 2.24
CA HIS A 346 -4.73 -14.53 1.25
C HIS A 346 -4.24 -14.19 -0.15
N VAL A 347 -3.24 -13.31 -0.27
CA VAL A 347 -2.59 -12.92 -1.52
C VAL A 347 -1.90 -14.13 -2.15
N LEU A 348 -1.01 -14.80 -1.42
CA LEU A 348 -0.30 -15.96 -1.92
C LEU A 348 -1.26 -17.14 -2.19
N LYS A 349 -2.30 -17.30 -1.36
CA LYS A 349 -3.36 -18.27 -1.61
C LYS A 349 -4.11 -17.98 -2.91
N ALA A 350 -4.47 -16.73 -3.17
CA ALA A 350 -5.12 -16.31 -4.40
C ALA A 350 -4.22 -16.51 -5.65
N MET A 351 -2.90 -16.43 -5.48
CA MET A 351 -1.90 -16.74 -6.50
C MET A 351 -1.71 -18.25 -6.73
N GLY A 352 -2.38 -19.11 -5.95
CA GLY A 352 -2.32 -20.57 -6.12
C GLY A 352 -1.16 -21.25 -5.39
N PHE A 353 -0.51 -20.57 -4.44
CA PHE A 353 0.61 -21.13 -3.67
C PHE A 353 0.13 -22.19 -2.70
N SER A 354 0.90 -23.25 -2.55
CA SER A 354 0.71 -24.31 -1.57
C SER A 354 0.92 -23.80 -0.13
N TYR A 355 0.44 -24.57 0.84
CA TYR A 355 0.65 -24.27 2.25
C TYR A 355 2.13 -24.08 2.62
N GLU A 356 3.01 -24.97 2.13
CA GLU A 356 4.44 -24.90 2.35
C GLU A 356 5.06 -23.62 1.79
N GLU A 357 4.68 -23.25 0.57
CA GLU A 357 5.16 -22.05 -0.10
C GLU A 357 4.73 -20.77 0.63
N ILE A 358 3.49 -20.72 1.13
CA ILE A 358 2.98 -19.61 1.93
C ILE A 358 3.71 -19.51 3.26
N THR A 359 3.88 -20.65 3.96
CA THR A 359 4.54 -20.69 5.26
C THR A 359 6.00 -20.30 5.19
N GLY A 360 6.71 -20.67 4.10
CA GLY A 360 8.12 -20.33 3.88
C GLY A 360 8.36 -18.94 3.25
N SER A 361 7.38 -18.04 3.27
CA SER A 361 7.49 -16.75 2.60
C SER A 361 8.10 -15.65 3.47
N LEU A 362 8.87 -14.76 2.82
CA LEU A 362 9.50 -13.57 3.44
C LEU A 362 9.42 -12.39 2.48
N ARG A 363 9.00 -11.23 3.00
CA ARG A 363 9.08 -9.96 2.28
C ARG A 363 10.22 -9.12 2.82
N LEU A 364 11.11 -8.69 1.94
CA LEU A 364 12.14 -7.69 2.17
C LEU A 364 11.77 -6.42 1.39
N SER A 365 11.64 -5.30 2.06
CA SER A 365 11.29 -4.04 1.41
C SER A 365 12.23 -2.91 1.80
N LEU A 366 12.95 -2.41 0.80
CA LEU A 366 14.02 -1.43 0.93
C LEU A 366 13.49 0.01 0.92
N GLY A 367 14.33 0.95 1.32
CA GLY A 367 14.08 2.39 1.26
C GLY A 367 15.31 3.16 0.78
N MET A 368 15.18 4.49 0.69
CA MET A 368 16.26 5.37 0.28
C MET A 368 17.47 5.37 1.23
N HIS A 369 17.26 4.96 2.48
CA HIS A 369 18.30 4.88 3.49
C HIS A 369 19.17 3.63 3.38
N ASN A 370 18.70 2.59 2.68
CA ASN A 370 19.46 1.36 2.59
C ASN A 370 20.68 1.50 1.66
N THR A 371 21.74 0.79 2.00
CA THR A 371 23.00 0.77 1.28
C THR A 371 23.30 -0.61 0.69
N LYS A 372 24.30 -0.67 -0.20
CA LYS A 372 24.76 -1.94 -0.77
C LYS A 372 25.36 -2.84 0.31
N ASP A 373 26.12 -2.27 1.24
CA ASP A 373 26.76 -3.02 2.34
C ASP A 373 25.73 -3.63 3.30
N GLU A 374 24.61 -2.92 3.56
CA GLU A 374 23.48 -3.49 4.30
C GLU A 374 22.83 -4.66 3.56
N VAL A 375 22.68 -4.55 2.23
CA VAL A 375 22.16 -5.67 1.42
C VAL A 375 23.11 -6.85 1.45
N ASP A 376 24.43 -6.63 1.34
CA ASP A 376 25.44 -7.68 1.44
C ASP A 376 25.35 -8.41 2.78
N ARG A 377 25.38 -7.65 3.88
CA ARG A 377 25.25 -8.20 5.24
C ARG A 377 23.91 -8.93 5.44
N ALA A 378 22.79 -8.37 4.93
CA ALA A 378 21.48 -8.99 5.08
C ALA A 378 21.39 -10.34 4.35
N VAL A 379 21.99 -10.47 3.15
CA VAL A 379 21.99 -11.75 2.40
C VAL A 379 22.89 -12.78 3.09
N ASP A 380 24.05 -12.38 3.63
CA ASP A 380 24.95 -13.30 4.33
C ASP A 380 24.27 -13.89 5.58
N ILE A 381 23.64 -13.03 6.39
CA ILE A 381 22.86 -13.45 7.57
C ILE A 381 21.68 -14.33 7.16
N LEU A 382 20.90 -13.90 6.16
CA LEU A 382 19.74 -14.66 5.65
C LEU A 382 20.15 -16.06 5.20
N SER A 383 21.26 -16.18 4.47
CA SER A 383 21.79 -17.47 4.01
C SER A 383 22.17 -18.39 5.18
N SER A 384 22.83 -17.86 6.20
CA SER A 384 23.22 -18.60 7.41
C SER A 384 21.99 -19.07 8.19
N VAL A 385 21.03 -18.19 8.44
CA VAL A 385 19.80 -18.50 9.19
C VAL A 385 18.96 -19.54 8.45
N ILE A 386 18.80 -19.43 7.14
CA ILE A 386 18.05 -20.41 6.34
C ILE A 386 18.70 -21.77 6.39
N LYS A 387 20.04 -21.86 6.36
CA LYS A 387 20.77 -23.12 6.50
C LYS A 387 20.51 -23.76 7.87
N GLU A 388 20.61 -22.99 8.94
CA GLU A 388 20.31 -23.43 10.32
C GLU A 388 18.88 -23.97 10.44
N LEU A 389 17.88 -23.20 9.99
CA LEU A 389 16.48 -23.60 10.07
C LEU A 389 16.16 -24.86 9.26
N ARG A 390 16.82 -25.06 8.12
CA ARG A 390 16.67 -26.27 7.30
C ARG A 390 17.27 -27.52 7.97
N GLU A 391 18.36 -27.37 8.69
CA GLU A 391 18.98 -28.47 9.47
C GLU A 391 18.08 -28.91 10.63
N LEU A 392 17.33 -27.99 11.22
CA LEU A 392 16.37 -28.25 12.31
C LEU A 392 15.00 -28.72 11.82
N SER A 393 14.72 -28.60 10.52
CA SER A 393 13.41 -28.85 9.94
C SER A 393 13.05 -30.34 9.88
N PRO A 394 11.89 -30.79 10.42
CA PRO A 394 11.46 -32.18 10.37
C PRO A 394 11.06 -32.68 8.98
N PHE A 395 11.09 -31.83 7.96
CA PHE A 395 10.64 -32.14 6.60
C PHE A 395 11.66 -32.94 5.75
N GLU A 396 12.74 -33.45 6.34
CA GLU A 396 13.79 -34.15 5.59
C GLU A 396 13.43 -35.54 5.06
N SER A 397 12.41 -36.21 5.61
CA SER A 397 12.24 -37.64 5.39
C SER A 397 11.30 -38.05 4.25
N LYS A 398 10.51 -37.15 3.66
CA LYS A 398 9.46 -37.54 2.67
C LYS A 398 9.76 -37.22 1.20
N TYR A 399 10.65 -36.26 0.89
CA TYR A 399 10.85 -35.79 -0.49
C TYR A 399 12.13 -36.26 -1.19
N VAL A 400 13.05 -36.94 -0.49
CA VAL A 400 14.24 -37.55 -1.13
C VAL A 400 13.86 -38.81 -1.93
N ALA A 401 12.69 -39.40 -1.67
CA ALA A 401 12.24 -40.63 -2.34
C ALA A 401 11.56 -40.41 -3.71
N GLU A 402 11.19 -39.18 -4.08
CA GLU A 402 10.45 -38.90 -5.32
C GLU A 402 11.27 -38.23 -6.45
N MET A 403 12.55 -37.94 -6.20
CA MET A 403 13.46 -37.35 -7.21
C MET A 403 14.75 -38.18 -7.43
N GLY A 404 14.71 -39.48 -7.18
CA GLY A 404 15.74 -40.46 -7.52
C GLY A 404 15.42 -41.24 -8.78
#